data_47625a543dca97d6dfad223404dd3eaa
#
_entry.id   47625a543dca97d6dfad223404dd3eaa
#
_cell.length_a   1.000
_cell.length_b   1.000
_cell.length_c   1.000
_cell.angle_alpha   90.00
_cell.angle_beta   90.00
_cell.angle_gamma   90.00
#
_symmetry.space_group_name_H-M   'P 1'
#
loop_
_entity.id
_entity.type
_entity.pdbx_description
1 polymer ?
#
loop_
_entity_poly.entity_id
_entity_poly.type
_entity_poly.pdbx_seq_one_letter_code
_entity_poly.pdbx_strand_id
1 'polypeptide(L)'
;MPSNFIILLTVLFICFSGNLHPIGAQTCTETDSLLARAYQRDQDIRLKFMELTQHLNNENLNQTPTTVIDSLVELKAQMEAIDQQNQHLLASLLQNGFPKGLSPQSYKTIWLIVDHADLKLQTLYLPLMQEAVTKGLISTSNYATLTDRIRMKEGKPQIYGTQSYTVTIDAQQITYIWPVEEPERLNDLRKEIGVGSIEEYIQLLKTTTGSKVIYQPDLTIDQMREKGLLDAYPFQKE
;
A
#
# COMPACT_ATOMS: atom_id res chain seq x y z
N MET A 1 -1.61 -30.31 -8.93
CA MET A 1 -0.87 -29.38 -8.05
C MET A 1 -1.74 -28.17 -7.90
N PRO A 2 -2.26 -27.82 -6.71
CA PRO A 2 -3.07 -26.61 -6.56
C PRO A 2 -2.17 -25.38 -6.74
N SER A 3 -2.54 -24.52 -7.68
CA SER A 3 -1.93 -23.20 -7.89
C SER A 3 -2.16 -22.38 -6.64
N ASN A 4 -1.09 -22.08 -5.90
CA ASN A 4 -1.14 -21.12 -4.79
C ASN A 4 -1.41 -19.72 -5.37
N PHE A 5 -2.66 -19.30 -5.36
CA PHE A 5 -3.05 -17.93 -5.68
C PHE A 5 -2.65 -17.03 -4.52
N ILE A 6 -1.65 -16.17 -4.74
CA ILE A 6 -1.22 -15.19 -3.77
C ILE A 6 -1.96 -13.90 -4.06
N ILE A 7 -2.81 -13.51 -3.13
CA ILE A 7 -3.45 -12.21 -3.13
C ILE A 7 -2.59 -11.28 -2.30
N LEU A 8 -1.81 -10.41 -2.96
CA LEU A 8 -1.09 -9.33 -2.31
C LEU A 8 -2.10 -8.23 -1.96
N LEU A 9 -2.75 -8.36 -0.78
CA LEU A 9 -3.65 -7.34 -0.28
C LEU A 9 -2.82 -6.16 0.25
N THR A 10 -2.61 -5.17 -0.59
CA THR A 10 -2.12 -3.87 -0.14
C THR A 10 -3.28 -3.15 0.51
N VAL A 11 -3.38 -3.20 1.83
CA VAL A 11 -4.42 -2.47 2.55
C VAL A 11 -4.26 -0.98 2.27
N LEU A 12 -5.28 -0.42 1.64
CA LEU A 12 -5.38 1.01 1.39
C LEU A 12 -5.49 1.72 2.73
N PHE A 13 -4.46 2.48 3.11
CA PHE A 13 -4.50 3.34 4.28
C PHE A 13 -5.44 4.52 3.96
N ILE A 14 -6.73 4.38 4.26
CA ILE A 14 -7.66 5.51 4.26
C ILE A 14 -7.37 6.31 5.54
N CYS A 15 -6.40 7.24 5.45
CA CYS A 15 -6.23 8.24 6.49
C CYS A 15 -7.41 9.22 6.41
N PHE A 16 -8.48 8.94 7.14
CA PHE A 16 -9.49 9.93 7.47
C PHE A 16 -8.93 10.86 8.56
N SER A 17 -8.13 11.85 8.16
CA SER A 17 -7.89 13.02 9.00
C SER A 17 -8.76 14.14 8.47
N GLY A 18 -9.97 14.23 9.02
CA GLY A 18 -10.87 15.35 8.78
C GLY A 18 -10.37 16.59 9.48
N ASN A 19 -9.76 17.52 8.73
CA ASN A 19 -9.76 18.94 9.05
C ASN A 19 -10.22 19.68 7.78
N LEU A 20 -11.49 20.02 7.75
CA LEU A 20 -12.07 20.94 6.77
C LEU A 20 -11.54 22.35 7.05
N HIS A 21 -10.50 22.75 6.32
CA HIS A 21 -10.16 24.15 6.19
C HIS A 21 -11.02 24.76 5.07
N PRO A 22 -11.51 26.02 5.21
CA PRO A 22 -12.30 26.66 4.19
C PRO A 22 -11.46 26.82 2.92
N ILE A 23 -11.92 26.18 1.84
CA ILE A 23 -11.30 26.22 0.52
C ILE A 23 -11.61 27.61 -0.08
N GLY A 24 -10.62 28.51 -0.07
CA GLY A 24 -10.61 29.63 -1.03
C GLY A 24 -10.64 29.05 -2.44
N ALA A 25 -11.44 29.65 -3.34
CA ALA A 25 -11.60 29.19 -4.72
C ALA A 25 -10.22 29.11 -5.42
N GLN A 26 -9.64 27.89 -5.43
CA GLN A 26 -8.39 27.59 -6.08
C GLN A 26 -8.69 27.25 -7.54
N THR A 27 -8.14 28.01 -8.48
CA THR A 27 -8.22 27.68 -9.90
C THR A 27 -7.55 26.33 -10.11
N CYS A 28 -8.34 25.31 -10.46
CA CYS A 28 -7.83 23.97 -10.75
C CYS A 28 -6.91 24.06 -11.98
N THR A 29 -5.64 23.73 -11.79
CA THR A 29 -4.69 23.69 -12.90
C THR A 29 -4.98 22.46 -13.78
N GLU A 30 -4.50 22.48 -15.02
CA GLU A 30 -4.58 21.30 -15.90
C GLU A 30 -3.91 20.07 -15.25
N THR A 31 -2.78 20.29 -14.57
CA THR A 31 -2.06 19.26 -13.82
C THR A 31 -2.90 18.69 -12.65
N ASP A 32 -3.61 19.54 -11.89
CA ASP A 32 -4.52 19.09 -10.85
C ASP A 32 -5.63 18.19 -11.43
N SER A 33 -6.18 18.57 -12.58
CA SER A 33 -7.20 17.78 -13.28
C SER A 33 -6.68 16.42 -13.78
N LEU A 34 -5.44 16.38 -14.29
CA LEU A 34 -4.78 15.14 -14.69
C LEU A 34 -4.56 14.20 -13.50
N LEU A 35 -4.04 14.74 -12.40
CA LEU A 35 -3.80 13.98 -11.17
C LEU A 35 -5.10 13.51 -10.51
N ALA A 36 -6.16 14.32 -10.54
CA ALA A 36 -7.47 13.90 -10.03
C ALA A 36 -8.02 12.69 -10.81
N ARG A 37 -7.90 12.69 -12.15
CA ARG A 37 -8.29 11.53 -12.98
C ARG A 37 -7.42 10.30 -12.72
N ALA A 38 -6.12 10.49 -12.53
CA ALA A 38 -5.19 9.41 -12.19
C ALA A 38 -5.57 8.77 -10.85
N TYR A 39 -5.84 9.60 -9.81
CA TYR A 39 -6.32 9.16 -8.51
C TYR A 39 -7.59 8.34 -8.60
N GLN A 40 -8.59 8.86 -9.32
CA GLN A 40 -9.88 8.20 -9.43
C GLN A 40 -9.74 6.80 -10.06
N ARG A 41 -9.04 6.69 -11.20
CA ARG A 41 -8.81 5.41 -11.87
C ARG A 41 -8.05 4.41 -10.98
N ASP A 42 -7.04 4.88 -10.28
CA ASP A 42 -6.23 4.07 -9.37
C ASP A 42 -7.08 3.51 -8.22
N GLN A 43 -7.88 4.36 -7.60
CA GLN A 43 -8.70 3.96 -6.45
C GLN A 43 -9.89 3.08 -6.85
N ASP A 44 -10.56 3.40 -7.96
CA ASP A 44 -11.71 2.63 -8.44
C ASP A 44 -11.35 1.18 -8.76
N ILE A 45 -10.21 0.94 -9.43
CA ILE A 45 -9.81 -0.42 -9.78
C ILE A 45 -9.40 -1.23 -8.54
N ARG A 46 -8.72 -0.61 -7.57
CA ARG A 46 -8.34 -1.25 -6.32
C ARG A 46 -9.53 -1.57 -5.43
N LEU A 47 -10.51 -0.67 -5.38
CA LEU A 47 -11.76 -0.92 -4.65
C LEU A 47 -12.50 -2.12 -5.22
N LYS A 48 -12.67 -2.21 -6.55
CA LYS A 48 -13.29 -3.36 -7.21
C LYS A 48 -12.55 -4.67 -6.93
N PHE A 49 -11.21 -4.63 -7.00
CA PHE A 49 -10.40 -5.79 -6.70
C PHE A 49 -10.56 -6.24 -5.23
N MET A 50 -10.59 -5.28 -4.29
CA MET A 50 -10.78 -5.55 -2.87
C MET A 50 -12.18 -6.12 -2.58
N GLU A 51 -13.24 -5.55 -3.16
CA GLU A 51 -14.60 -6.04 -3.00
C GLU A 51 -14.73 -7.48 -3.48
N LEU A 52 -14.16 -7.80 -4.65
CA LEU A 52 -14.21 -9.15 -5.18
C LEU A 52 -13.41 -10.16 -4.33
N THR A 53 -12.26 -9.73 -3.79
CA THR A 53 -11.46 -10.58 -2.88
C THR A 53 -12.13 -10.79 -1.53
N GLN A 54 -12.85 -9.81 -0.99
CA GLN A 54 -13.62 -9.97 0.25
C GLN A 54 -14.76 -10.99 0.10
N HIS A 55 -15.43 -11.01 -1.04
CA HIS A 55 -16.44 -12.04 -1.32
C HIS A 55 -15.84 -13.45 -1.30
N LEU A 56 -14.64 -13.62 -1.85
CA LEU A 56 -13.93 -14.91 -1.84
C LEU A 56 -13.54 -15.39 -0.44
N ASN A 57 -13.21 -14.47 0.47
CA ASN A 57 -12.83 -14.82 1.84
C ASN A 57 -14.00 -15.38 2.66
N ASN A 58 -15.23 -15.07 2.27
CA ASN A 58 -16.45 -15.54 2.92
C ASN A 58 -16.97 -16.86 2.32
N GLU A 59 -16.42 -17.30 1.19
CA GLU A 59 -16.80 -18.54 0.51
C GLU A 59 -15.67 -19.57 0.58
N ASN A 60 -16.04 -20.85 0.52
CA ASN A 60 -15.05 -21.93 0.51
C ASN A 60 -14.28 -21.87 -0.82
N LEU A 61 -12.98 -21.56 -0.79
CA LEU A 61 -12.11 -21.40 -1.99
C LEU A 61 -12.20 -22.56 -2.98
N ASN A 62 -12.51 -23.79 -2.49
CA ASN A 62 -12.69 -24.96 -3.33
C ASN A 62 -14.01 -24.96 -4.12
N GLN A 63 -14.92 -24.02 -3.85
CA GLN A 63 -16.22 -23.87 -4.52
C GLN A 63 -16.31 -22.56 -5.33
N THR A 64 -15.23 -21.78 -5.39
CA THR A 64 -15.18 -20.53 -6.13
C THR A 64 -15.38 -20.80 -7.63
N PRO A 65 -16.39 -20.18 -8.27
CA PRO A 65 -16.58 -20.31 -9.71
C PRO A 65 -15.36 -19.82 -10.49
N THR A 66 -15.00 -20.49 -11.56
CA THR A 66 -13.87 -20.10 -12.45
C THR A 66 -14.03 -18.67 -12.95
N THR A 67 -15.26 -18.22 -13.18
CA THR A 67 -15.58 -16.86 -13.62
C THR A 67 -15.11 -15.78 -12.63
N VAL A 68 -15.11 -16.08 -11.32
CA VAL A 68 -14.63 -15.13 -10.30
C VAL A 68 -13.10 -15.04 -10.34
N ILE A 69 -12.44 -16.17 -10.53
CA ILE A 69 -10.99 -16.23 -10.69
C ILE A 69 -10.57 -15.46 -11.96
N ASP A 70 -11.27 -15.68 -13.08
CA ASP A 70 -11.02 -14.96 -14.34
C ASP A 70 -11.20 -13.45 -14.16
N SER A 71 -12.23 -13.03 -13.43
CA SER A 71 -12.47 -11.61 -13.12
C SER A 71 -11.35 -11.00 -12.27
N LEU A 72 -10.79 -11.75 -11.32
CA LEU A 72 -9.63 -11.26 -10.52
C LEU A 72 -8.37 -11.12 -11.38
N VAL A 73 -8.13 -12.07 -12.28
CA VAL A 73 -6.99 -12.00 -13.22
C VAL A 73 -7.13 -10.78 -14.12
N GLU A 74 -8.34 -10.53 -14.64
CA GLU A 74 -8.61 -9.36 -15.49
C GLU A 74 -8.45 -8.05 -14.71
N LEU A 75 -9.02 -7.94 -13.51
CA LEU A 75 -8.86 -6.74 -12.67
C LEU A 75 -7.41 -6.47 -12.31
N LYS A 76 -6.63 -7.52 -12.04
CA LYS A 76 -5.19 -7.39 -11.79
C LYS A 76 -4.46 -6.82 -13.02
N ALA A 77 -4.73 -7.35 -14.21
CA ALA A 77 -4.14 -6.85 -15.45
C ALA A 77 -4.52 -5.38 -15.73
N GLN A 78 -5.78 -5.01 -15.48
CA GLN A 78 -6.24 -3.62 -15.59
C GLN A 78 -5.52 -2.72 -14.59
N MET A 79 -5.34 -3.16 -13.33
CA MET A 79 -4.62 -2.42 -12.30
C MET A 79 -3.15 -2.19 -12.69
N GLU A 80 -2.46 -3.20 -13.20
CA GLU A 80 -1.09 -3.09 -13.68
C GLU A 80 -0.98 -2.10 -14.86
N ALA A 81 -1.93 -2.10 -15.79
CA ALA A 81 -1.98 -1.14 -16.90
C ALA A 81 -2.21 0.31 -16.41
N ILE A 82 -3.06 0.51 -15.41
CA ILE A 82 -3.29 1.83 -14.78
C ILE A 82 -2.01 2.29 -14.06
N ASP A 83 -1.35 1.40 -13.32
CA ASP A 83 -0.10 1.72 -12.63
C ASP A 83 0.98 2.15 -13.62
N GLN A 84 1.14 1.48 -14.75
CA GLN A 84 2.08 1.88 -15.81
C GLN A 84 1.75 3.27 -16.39
N GLN A 85 0.47 3.54 -16.70
CA GLN A 85 0.05 4.86 -17.18
C GLN A 85 0.34 5.97 -16.15
N ASN A 86 0.07 5.70 -14.88
CA ASN A 86 0.33 6.62 -13.78
C ASN A 86 1.84 6.86 -13.59
N GLN A 87 2.68 5.83 -13.75
CA GLN A 87 4.14 5.96 -13.71
C GLN A 87 4.69 6.82 -14.86
N HIS A 88 4.14 6.70 -16.07
CA HIS A 88 4.49 7.59 -17.18
C HIS A 88 4.12 9.05 -16.92
N LEU A 89 2.92 9.28 -16.37
CA LEU A 89 2.52 10.62 -15.93
C LEU A 89 3.48 11.17 -14.88
N LEU A 90 3.80 10.37 -13.86
CA LEU A 90 4.73 10.73 -12.80
C LEU A 90 6.11 11.11 -13.34
N ALA A 91 6.67 10.32 -14.25
CA ALA A 91 7.97 10.58 -14.86
C ALA A 91 7.99 11.95 -15.56
N SER A 92 6.92 12.31 -16.28
CA SER A 92 6.81 13.61 -16.92
C SER A 92 6.70 14.77 -15.92
N LEU A 93 5.99 14.59 -14.82
CA LEU A 93 5.76 15.61 -13.80
C LEU A 93 7.00 15.89 -12.94
N LEU A 94 7.80 14.85 -12.67
CA LEU A 94 8.95 14.94 -11.76
C LEU A 94 10.30 15.17 -12.44
N GLN A 95 10.34 15.34 -13.77
CA GLN A 95 11.58 15.58 -14.54
C GLN A 95 12.43 16.73 -13.97
N ASN A 96 11.79 17.78 -13.47
CA ASN A 96 12.42 18.99 -12.96
C ASN A 96 12.26 19.15 -11.44
N GLY A 97 12.08 18.05 -10.72
CA GLY A 97 11.81 18.03 -9.30
C GLY A 97 10.32 18.07 -8.96
N PHE A 98 10.01 18.27 -7.69
CA PHE A 98 8.63 18.26 -7.21
C PHE A 98 7.86 19.50 -7.71
N PRO A 99 6.72 19.36 -8.40
CA PRO A 99 5.96 20.47 -8.93
C PRO A 99 5.44 21.38 -7.81
N LYS A 100 5.34 22.69 -8.09
CA LYS A 100 4.87 23.71 -7.13
C LYS A 100 3.46 24.16 -7.46
N GLY A 101 2.72 24.62 -6.43
CA GLY A 101 1.42 25.27 -6.62
C GLY A 101 0.27 24.31 -6.93
N LEU A 102 0.45 23.01 -6.71
CA LEU A 102 -0.61 22.03 -6.85
C LEU A 102 -1.49 22.00 -5.60
N SER A 103 -2.68 21.44 -5.75
CA SER A 103 -3.58 21.17 -4.62
C SER A 103 -3.00 20.12 -3.67
N PRO A 104 -3.38 20.11 -2.38
CA PRO A 104 -2.99 19.05 -1.44
C PRO A 104 -3.37 17.65 -1.93
N GLN A 105 -4.53 17.51 -2.59
CA GLN A 105 -4.96 16.24 -3.18
C GLN A 105 -4.03 15.78 -4.30
N SER A 106 -3.53 16.71 -5.13
CA SER A 106 -2.57 16.37 -6.19
C SER A 106 -1.23 15.91 -5.65
N TYR A 107 -0.73 16.53 -4.59
CA TYR A 107 0.48 16.06 -3.91
C TYR A 107 0.29 14.65 -3.30
N LYS A 108 -0.86 14.40 -2.68
CA LYS A 108 -1.21 13.05 -2.20
C LYS A 108 -1.27 12.05 -3.36
N THR A 109 -1.80 12.44 -4.51
CA THR A 109 -1.85 11.57 -5.70
C THR A 109 -0.46 11.24 -6.23
N ILE A 110 0.46 12.21 -6.27
CA ILE A 110 1.86 11.97 -6.66
C ILE A 110 2.49 10.92 -5.74
N TRP A 111 2.34 11.09 -4.41
CA TRP A 111 2.81 10.09 -3.45
C TRP A 111 2.17 8.72 -3.69
N LEU A 112 0.86 8.66 -3.90
CA LEU A 112 0.13 7.41 -4.13
C LEU A 112 0.64 6.64 -5.36
N ILE A 113 0.92 7.36 -6.45
CA ILE A 113 1.48 6.76 -7.67
C ILE A 113 2.88 6.19 -7.38
N VAL A 114 3.71 6.90 -6.62
CA VAL A 114 5.03 6.38 -6.20
C VAL A 114 4.85 5.15 -5.31
N ASP A 115 3.93 5.19 -4.36
CA ASP A 115 3.68 4.07 -3.43
C ASP A 115 3.20 2.81 -4.17
N HIS A 116 2.48 2.95 -5.28
CA HIS A 116 2.01 1.85 -6.12
C HIS A 116 2.99 1.42 -7.22
N ALA A 117 4.09 2.15 -7.40
CA ALA A 117 5.10 1.81 -8.39
C ALA A 117 5.92 0.56 -8.02
N ASP A 118 6.75 0.10 -8.95
CA ASP A 118 7.75 -0.93 -8.67
C ASP A 118 8.83 -0.46 -7.69
N LEU A 119 9.64 -1.38 -7.17
CA LEU A 119 10.69 -1.07 -6.21
C LEU A 119 11.71 -0.07 -6.77
N LYS A 120 12.06 -0.21 -8.05
CA LYS A 120 13.04 0.66 -8.71
C LYS A 120 12.58 2.12 -8.70
N LEU A 121 11.34 2.37 -9.08
CA LEU A 121 10.76 3.73 -9.09
C LEU A 121 10.52 4.25 -7.66
N GLN A 122 10.06 3.40 -6.75
CA GLN A 122 9.91 3.76 -5.33
C GLN A 122 11.25 4.24 -4.75
N THR A 123 12.33 3.48 -4.95
CA THR A 123 13.66 3.83 -4.48
C THR A 123 14.19 5.09 -5.17
N LEU A 124 13.97 5.23 -6.48
CA LEU A 124 14.38 6.42 -7.24
C LEU A 124 13.74 7.70 -6.71
N TYR A 125 12.44 7.66 -6.37
CA TYR A 125 11.70 8.84 -5.94
C TYR A 125 11.67 9.05 -4.42
N LEU A 126 12.16 8.11 -3.61
CA LEU A 126 12.18 8.22 -2.15
C LEU A 126 12.85 9.53 -1.65
N PRO A 127 14.03 9.95 -2.16
CA PRO A 127 14.65 11.22 -1.75
C PRO A 127 13.76 12.43 -2.06
N LEU A 128 13.06 12.41 -3.19
CA LEU A 128 12.15 13.48 -3.58
C LEU A 128 10.90 13.53 -2.69
N MET A 129 10.41 12.37 -2.23
CA MET A 129 9.33 12.29 -1.24
C MET A 129 9.77 12.83 0.12
N GLN A 130 11.01 12.57 0.53
CA GLN A 130 11.60 13.16 1.75
C GLN A 130 11.63 14.70 1.68
N GLU A 131 12.05 15.24 0.53
CA GLU A 131 12.03 16.70 0.30
C GLU A 131 10.60 17.26 0.35
N ALA A 132 9.62 16.53 -0.20
CA ALA A 132 8.20 16.91 -0.17
C ALA A 132 7.64 16.96 1.26
N VAL A 133 8.04 16.02 2.14
CA VAL A 133 7.70 16.07 3.59
C VAL A 133 8.29 17.31 4.23
N THR A 134 9.57 17.60 4.00
CA THR A 134 10.25 18.78 4.57
C THR A 134 9.56 20.08 4.18
N LYS A 135 8.95 20.12 2.99
CA LYS A 135 8.16 21.26 2.47
C LYS A 135 6.68 21.24 2.91
N GLY A 136 6.24 20.25 3.67
CA GLY A 136 4.85 20.08 4.10
C GLY A 136 3.87 19.75 2.96
N LEU A 137 4.35 19.24 1.82
CA LEU A 137 3.53 18.89 0.66
C LEU A 137 2.88 17.51 0.77
N ILE A 138 3.56 16.58 1.45
CA ILE A 138 3.02 15.26 1.83
C ILE A 138 3.22 15.03 3.32
N SER A 139 2.43 14.12 3.91
CA SER A 139 2.52 13.82 5.33
C SER A 139 3.73 12.92 5.65
N THR A 140 4.24 13.03 6.88
CA THR A 140 5.27 12.13 7.41
C THR A 140 4.79 10.67 7.39
N SER A 141 3.51 10.43 7.66
CA SER A 141 2.92 9.09 7.61
C SER A 141 2.96 8.48 6.21
N ASN A 142 2.71 9.28 5.16
CA ASN A 142 2.81 8.82 3.77
C ASN A 142 4.25 8.40 3.42
N TYR A 143 5.23 9.20 3.82
CA TYR A 143 6.65 8.87 3.62
C TYR A 143 7.05 7.60 4.39
N ALA A 144 6.60 7.46 5.63
CA ALA A 144 6.84 6.28 6.46
C ALA A 144 6.24 5.01 5.83
N THR A 145 5.02 5.10 5.29
CA THR A 145 4.38 3.97 4.58
C THR A 145 5.19 3.55 3.36
N LEU A 146 5.67 4.49 2.55
CA LEU A 146 6.53 4.21 1.40
C LEU A 146 7.87 3.59 1.84
N THR A 147 8.48 4.11 2.90
CA THR A 147 9.72 3.58 3.47
C THR A 147 9.56 2.12 3.89
N ASP A 148 8.53 1.81 4.65
CA ASP A 148 8.25 0.45 5.09
C ASP A 148 7.96 -0.48 3.90
N ARG A 149 7.25 -0.01 2.88
CA ARG A 149 6.95 -0.78 1.67
C ARG A 149 8.22 -1.12 0.88
N ILE A 150 9.13 -0.19 0.72
CA ILE A 150 10.44 -0.41 0.09
C ILE A 150 11.19 -1.48 0.89
N ARG A 151 11.30 -1.32 2.21
CA ARG A 151 11.97 -2.27 3.09
C ARG A 151 11.38 -3.67 3.00
N MET A 152 10.05 -3.78 2.98
CA MET A 152 9.34 -5.04 2.81
C MET A 152 9.68 -5.70 1.47
N LYS A 153 9.64 -4.95 0.35
CA LYS A 153 9.99 -5.46 -0.98
C LYS A 153 11.45 -5.91 -1.08
N GLU A 154 12.35 -5.27 -0.35
CA GLU A 154 13.76 -5.66 -0.21
C GLU A 154 13.97 -6.85 0.75
N GLY A 155 12.93 -7.33 1.41
CA GLY A 155 13.04 -8.39 2.41
C GLY A 155 13.70 -7.95 3.71
N LYS A 156 13.58 -6.67 4.07
CA LYS A 156 14.08 -6.06 5.30
C LYS A 156 12.95 -5.86 6.31
N PRO A 157 13.24 -5.86 7.63
CA PRO A 157 12.26 -5.44 8.63
C PRO A 157 11.79 -4.02 8.37
N GLN A 158 10.52 -3.73 8.63
CA GLN A 158 9.96 -2.38 8.56
C GLN A 158 10.26 -1.56 9.82
N ILE A 159 10.07 -0.24 9.75
CA ILE A 159 10.35 0.68 10.87
C ILE A 159 9.07 1.01 11.62
N TYR A 160 8.00 1.34 10.90
CA TYR A 160 6.78 1.93 11.46
C TYR A 160 5.60 0.95 11.55
N GLY A 161 5.76 -0.30 11.14
CA GLY A 161 4.71 -1.31 11.22
C GLY A 161 3.50 -0.99 10.33
N THR A 162 3.72 -0.41 9.15
CA THR A 162 2.64 -0.01 8.23
C THR A 162 2.30 -1.08 7.20
N GLN A 163 3.14 -2.10 7.05
CA GLN A 163 2.98 -3.15 6.06
C GLN A 163 2.59 -4.48 6.69
N SER A 164 1.78 -5.22 5.96
CA SER A 164 1.36 -6.57 6.33
C SER A 164 1.37 -7.49 5.11
N TYR A 165 1.41 -8.79 5.35
CA TYR A 165 1.41 -9.82 4.31
C TYR A 165 0.40 -10.90 4.64
N THR A 166 -0.47 -11.23 3.67
CA THR A 166 -1.50 -12.25 3.84
C THR A 166 -1.09 -13.54 3.15
N VAL A 167 -1.19 -14.65 3.87
CA VAL A 167 -0.97 -16.01 3.37
C VAL A 167 -2.22 -16.83 3.53
N THR A 168 -2.38 -17.85 2.70
CA THR A 168 -3.46 -18.84 2.84
C THR A 168 -2.88 -20.14 3.39
N ILE A 169 -3.33 -20.54 4.58
CA ILE A 169 -2.93 -21.79 5.26
C ILE A 169 -4.21 -22.58 5.55
N ASP A 170 -4.31 -23.81 5.09
CA ASP A 170 -5.48 -24.68 5.28
C ASP A 170 -6.80 -24.00 4.89
N ALA A 171 -6.81 -23.33 3.74
CA ALA A 171 -7.92 -22.54 3.21
C ALA A 171 -8.34 -21.32 4.09
N GLN A 172 -7.55 -20.95 5.08
CA GLN A 172 -7.76 -19.75 5.89
C GLN A 172 -6.77 -18.65 5.53
N GLN A 173 -7.26 -17.44 5.40
CA GLN A 173 -6.40 -16.27 5.22
C GLN A 173 -5.89 -15.77 6.57
N ILE A 174 -4.57 -15.66 6.67
CA ILE A 174 -3.88 -15.15 7.85
C ILE A 174 -3.01 -13.98 7.41
N THR A 175 -3.24 -12.82 8.00
CA THR A 175 -2.47 -11.61 7.74
C THR A 175 -1.42 -11.44 8.85
N TYR A 176 -0.16 -11.45 8.47
CA TYR A 176 0.96 -11.15 9.37
C TYR A 176 1.34 -9.68 9.23
N ILE A 177 1.48 -8.97 10.34
CA ILE A 177 2.24 -7.71 10.33
C ILE A 177 3.68 -8.06 9.94
N TRP A 178 4.22 -7.38 8.94
CA TRP A 178 5.59 -7.62 8.50
C TRP A 178 6.57 -7.37 9.66
N PRO A 179 7.66 -8.14 9.82
CA PRO A 179 8.62 -7.98 10.92
C PRO A 179 9.10 -6.54 11.09
N VAL A 180 9.19 -6.10 12.33
CA VAL A 180 9.58 -4.73 12.71
C VAL A 180 11.00 -4.73 13.24
N GLU A 181 11.77 -3.67 12.97
CA GLU A 181 13.18 -3.54 13.35
C GLU A 181 13.35 -3.32 14.87
N GLU A 182 12.55 -2.42 15.45
CA GLU A 182 12.57 -2.05 16.86
C GLU A 182 11.15 -2.17 17.47
N PRO A 183 10.67 -3.40 17.74
CA PRO A 183 9.28 -3.62 18.17
C PRO A 183 8.94 -2.96 19.52
N GLU A 184 9.91 -2.81 20.41
CA GLU A 184 9.75 -2.15 21.72
C GLU A 184 9.51 -0.63 21.59
N ARG A 185 9.96 -0.01 20.49
CA ARG A 185 9.78 1.42 20.20
C ARG A 185 8.65 1.69 19.20
N LEU A 186 8.00 0.65 18.69
CA LEU A 186 7.09 0.77 17.55
C LEU A 186 5.98 1.81 17.78
N ASN A 187 5.32 1.80 18.93
CA ASN A 187 4.23 2.74 19.19
C ASN A 187 4.72 4.19 19.36
N ASP A 188 5.94 4.41 19.85
CA ASP A 188 6.55 5.74 19.89
C ASP A 188 6.84 6.24 18.48
N LEU A 189 7.47 5.42 17.64
CA LEU A 189 7.73 5.74 16.23
C LEU A 189 6.43 6.01 15.45
N ARG A 190 5.38 5.25 15.69
CA ARG A 190 4.07 5.46 15.07
C ARG A 190 3.44 6.79 15.51
N LYS A 191 3.57 7.14 16.77
CA LYS A 191 3.10 8.43 17.30
C LYS A 191 3.86 9.61 16.68
N GLU A 192 5.17 9.49 16.48
CA GLU A 192 6.01 10.53 15.84
C GLU A 192 5.56 10.85 14.41
N ILE A 193 5.08 9.85 13.68
CA ILE A 193 4.57 10.03 12.30
C ILE A 193 3.06 10.34 12.24
N GLY A 194 2.40 10.47 13.40
CA GLY A 194 0.99 10.86 13.49
C GLY A 194 -0.01 9.77 13.09
N VAL A 195 0.34 8.49 13.30
CA VAL A 195 -0.58 7.35 13.07
C VAL A 195 -0.96 6.68 14.38
N GLY A 196 -2.07 5.95 14.38
CA GLY A 196 -2.55 5.18 15.53
C GLY A 196 -1.58 4.07 15.94
N SER A 197 -1.79 3.52 17.15
CA SER A 197 -0.96 2.43 17.70
C SER A 197 -0.99 1.17 16.81
N ILE A 198 -0.08 0.23 17.05
CA ILE A 198 -0.08 -1.04 16.31
C ILE A 198 -1.36 -1.86 16.60
N GLU A 199 -1.89 -1.76 17.80
CA GLU A 199 -3.13 -2.41 18.22
C GLU A 199 -4.34 -1.86 17.44
N GLU A 200 -4.42 -0.53 17.26
CA GLU A 200 -5.44 0.13 16.43
C GLU A 200 -5.32 -0.28 14.96
N TYR A 201 -4.11 -0.39 14.45
CA TYR A 201 -3.86 -0.86 13.09
C TYR A 201 -4.27 -2.32 12.90
N ILE A 202 -3.96 -3.20 13.84
CA ILE A 202 -4.39 -4.60 13.84
C ILE A 202 -5.92 -4.69 13.83
N GLN A 203 -6.60 -3.87 14.63
CA GLN A 203 -8.05 -3.86 14.65
C GLN A 203 -8.65 -3.37 13.33
N LEU A 204 -8.04 -2.35 12.72
CA LEU A 204 -8.42 -1.87 11.39
C LEU A 204 -8.26 -2.98 10.34
N LEU A 205 -7.12 -3.68 10.33
CA LEU A 205 -6.89 -4.78 9.40
C LEU A 205 -7.93 -5.90 9.56
N LYS A 206 -8.25 -6.30 10.79
CA LYS A 206 -9.28 -7.32 11.06
C LYS A 206 -10.64 -6.93 10.48
N THR A 207 -11.03 -5.67 10.64
CA THR A 207 -12.33 -5.19 10.14
C THR A 207 -12.36 -5.03 8.63
N THR A 208 -11.25 -4.64 8.02
CA THR A 208 -11.17 -4.38 6.56
C THR A 208 -10.97 -5.65 5.74
N THR A 209 -10.17 -6.60 6.24
CA THR A 209 -9.83 -7.81 5.48
C THR A 209 -10.68 -9.03 5.87
N GLY A 210 -11.32 -9.01 7.04
CA GLY A 210 -11.99 -10.19 7.60
C GLY A 210 -11.04 -11.33 7.98
N SER A 211 -9.73 -11.16 7.81
CA SER A 211 -8.71 -12.18 8.08
C SER A 211 -8.28 -12.20 9.55
N LYS A 212 -7.74 -13.34 9.99
CA LYS A 212 -7.01 -13.40 11.25
C LYS A 212 -5.72 -12.60 11.11
N VAL A 213 -5.53 -11.57 11.95
CA VAL A 213 -4.31 -10.75 11.95
C VAL A 213 -3.38 -11.18 13.08
N ILE A 214 -2.12 -11.42 12.76
CA ILE A 214 -1.08 -11.83 13.70
C ILE A 214 0.03 -10.79 13.72
N TYR A 215 0.33 -10.29 14.91
CA TYR A 215 1.53 -9.51 15.19
C TYR A 215 2.36 -10.27 16.24
N GLN A 216 3.60 -10.56 15.91
CA GLN A 216 4.58 -11.20 16.77
C GLN A 216 5.83 -10.31 16.81
N PRO A 217 6.07 -9.58 17.92
CA PRO A 217 7.21 -8.64 18.01
C PRO A 217 8.57 -9.27 17.68
N ASP A 218 8.76 -10.53 18.10
CA ASP A 218 10.03 -11.25 17.91
C ASP A 218 10.13 -12.00 16.57
N LEU A 219 9.11 -11.87 15.70
CA LEU A 219 9.11 -12.55 14.40
C LEU A 219 10.14 -11.90 13.47
N THR A 220 11.08 -12.70 12.97
CA THR A 220 12.09 -12.24 12.00
C THR A 220 11.73 -12.68 10.57
N ILE A 221 12.36 -12.03 9.58
CA ILE A 221 12.22 -12.43 8.16
C ILE A 221 12.70 -13.87 7.95
N ASP A 222 13.81 -14.26 8.60
CA ASP A 222 14.36 -15.62 8.46
C ASP A 222 13.40 -16.67 9.05
N GLN A 223 12.82 -16.39 10.20
CA GLN A 223 11.78 -17.27 10.76
C GLN A 223 10.53 -17.38 9.86
N MET A 224 10.14 -16.30 9.18
CA MET A 224 9.07 -16.37 8.18
C MET A 224 9.45 -17.27 7.00
N ARG A 225 10.69 -17.20 6.52
CA ARG A 225 11.21 -18.09 5.46
C ARG A 225 11.25 -19.54 5.92
N GLU A 226 11.80 -19.82 7.10
CA GLU A 226 11.87 -21.17 7.68
C GLU A 226 10.49 -21.83 7.84
N LYS A 227 9.46 -21.00 8.13
CA LYS A 227 8.06 -21.45 8.23
C LYS A 227 7.36 -21.56 6.87
N GLY A 228 8.04 -21.30 5.75
CA GLY A 228 7.45 -21.29 4.40
C GLY A 228 6.44 -20.18 4.15
N LEU A 229 6.34 -19.18 5.04
CA LEU A 229 5.36 -18.10 4.91
C LEU A 229 5.69 -17.16 3.74
N LEU A 230 6.94 -17.15 3.27
CA LEU A 230 7.43 -16.27 2.21
C LEU A 230 7.72 -17.00 0.89
N ASP A 231 7.40 -18.30 0.78
CA ASP A 231 7.70 -19.10 -0.43
C ASP A 231 7.10 -18.51 -1.69
N ALA A 232 6.01 -17.82 -1.52
CA ALA A 232 5.27 -17.23 -2.60
C ALA A 232 5.34 -15.68 -2.60
N TYR A 233 6.13 -15.08 -1.73
CA TYR A 233 6.33 -13.64 -1.72
C TYR A 233 7.25 -13.21 -2.88
N PRO A 234 6.78 -12.29 -3.75
CA PRO A 234 7.56 -11.85 -4.91
C PRO A 234 8.61 -10.82 -4.48
N PHE A 235 9.70 -11.26 -3.84
CA PHE A 235 10.83 -10.37 -3.60
C PHE A 235 11.33 -9.78 -4.91
N GLN A 236 11.37 -8.46 -5.00
CA GLN A 236 11.99 -7.79 -6.12
C GLN A 236 13.50 -7.71 -5.85
N LYS A 237 14.28 -8.39 -6.66
CA LYS A 237 15.75 -8.28 -6.63
C LYS A 237 16.13 -6.99 -7.36
N GLU A 238 17.13 -6.29 -6.79
CA GLU A 238 17.80 -5.15 -7.44
C GLU A 238 18.33 -5.49 -8.83
#